data_cfd653dae29725fa71bb0a0367c3be90
#
_entry.id   cfd653dae29725fa71bb0a0367c3be90
#
_cell.length_a   1.000
_cell.length_b   1.000
_cell.length_c   1.000
_cell.angle_alpha   90.00
_cell.angle_beta   90.00
_cell.angle_gamma   90.00
#
_symmetry.space_group_name_H-M   'P 1'
#
loop_
_entity.id
_entity.type
_entity.pdbx_description
1 polymer ?
#
loop_
_entity_poly.entity_id
_entity_poly.type
_entity_poly.pdbx_seq_one_letter_code
_entity_poly.pdbx_strand_id
1 'polypeptide(L)'
;APCTKDLISCTDHDFEVVSLISIIAIFLIIALVLRSISLPVILVAVIETAIAANLCIPYYTNVTLPFVAPILISTIQLGSTVDYAILMTTRYLQNRRAGSDKREAVSKAVASSAQSILVSGIGFFAATFGVGLYSNVDIISSMCSLMARGALCSVVVVLFLLPAVLLVLDKVIIHTTLKMNVKN
;
A
#
# COMPACT_ATOMS: atom_id res chain seq x y z
N ALA A 1 -3.27 -28.02 23.88
CA ALA A 1 -2.33 -28.94 23.29
C ALA A 1 -1.01 -28.22 22.98
N PRO A 2 0.19 -28.78 23.23
CA PRO A 2 1.47 -28.11 23.03
C PRO A 2 1.68 -27.69 21.56
N CYS A 3 1.27 -28.52 20.62
CA CYS A 3 1.42 -28.29 19.18
C CYS A 3 0.79 -26.97 18.68
N THR A 4 -0.33 -26.55 19.23
CA THR A 4 -1.00 -25.31 18.84
C THR A 4 -0.24 -24.07 19.32
N LYS A 5 0.39 -24.13 20.49
CA LYS A 5 1.23 -23.03 21.01
C LYS A 5 2.51 -22.87 20.21
N ASP A 6 3.15 -23.98 19.87
CA ASP A 6 4.36 -23.97 19.04
C ASP A 6 4.06 -23.43 17.64
N LEU A 7 2.89 -23.77 17.08
CA LEU A 7 2.45 -23.30 15.77
C LEU A 7 2.18 -21.79 15.77
N ILE A 8 1.56 -21.25 16.81
CA ILE A 8 1.32 -19.81 16.98
C ILE A 8 2.66 -19.08 17.13
N SER A 9 3.55 -19.60 17.98
CA SER A 9 4.86 -18.98 18.22
C SER A 9 5.74 -18.97 16.96
N CYS A 10 5.75 -20.04 16.16
CA CYS A 10 6.42 -20.05 14.86
C CYS A 10 5.81 -19.05 13.89
N THR A 11 4.48 -18.95 13.86
CA THR A 11 3.77 -18.04 12.96
C THR A 11 4.04 -16.57 13.30
N ASP A 12 4.11 -16.21 14.58
CA ASP A 12 4.44 -14.84 15.00
C ASP A 12 5.87 -14.47 14.59
N HIS A 13 6.82 -15.38 14.74
CA HIS A 13 8.20 -15.16 14.29
C HIS A 13 8.29 -15.07 12.76
N ASP A 14 7.59 -15.94 12.04
CA ASP A 14 7.54 -15.90 10.57
C ASP A 14 6.89 -14.61 10.06
N PHE A 15 5.88 -14.10 10.78
CA PHE A 15 5.24 -12.82 10.45
C PHE A 15 6.23 -11.65 10.50
N GLU A 16 7.02 -11.54 11.56
CA GLU A 16 8.03 -10.48 11.69
C GLU A 16 9.09 -10.58 10.58
N VAL A 17 9.60 -11.78 10.32
CA VAL A 17 10.62 -12.01 9.30
C VAL A 17 10.10 -11.74 7.89
N VAL A 18 8.92 -12.26 7.54
CA VAL A 18 8.32 -12.05 6.22
C VAL A 18 7.97 -10.59 6.00
N SER A 19 7.40 -9.90 6.98
CA SER A 19 7.10 -8.47 6.91
C SER A 19 8.37 -7.65 6.70
N LEU A 20 9.42 -7.91 7.47
CA LEU A 20 10.69 -7.19 7.36
C LEU A 20 11.33 -7.39 5.98
N ILE A 21 11.41 -8.64 5.51
CA ILE A 21 11.98 -8.96 4.19
C ILE A 21 11.14 -8.29 3.08
N SER A 22 9.83 -8.33 3.18
CA SER A 22 8.93 -7.70 2.20
C SER A 22 9.10 -6.19 2.15
N ILE A 23 9.20 -5.51 3.30
CA ILE A 23 9.44 -4.07 3.39
C ILE A 23 10.80 -3.70 2.77
N ILE A 24 11.86 -4.46 3.09
CA ILE A 24 13.20 -4.24 2.53
C ILE A 24 13.19 -4.44 1.01
N ALA A 25 12.58 -5.51 0.53
CA ALA A 25 12.49 -5.80 -0.91
C ALA A 25 11.75 -4.68 -1.65
N ILE A 26 10.61 -4.23 -1.14
CA ILE A 26 9.82 -3.14 -1.72
C ILE A 26 10.59 -1.82 -1.66
N PHE A 27 11.24 -1.53 -0.54
CA PHE A 27 12.10 -0.36 -0.42
C PHE A 27 13.17 -0.32 -1.51
N LEU A 28 13.87 -1.44 -1.76
CA LEU A 28 14.87 -1.56 -2.80
C LEU A 28 14.28 -1.37 -4.20
N ILE A 29 13.14 -2.01 -4.49
CA ILE A 29 12.45 -1.88 -5.78
C ILE A 29 12.07 -0.42 -6.03
N ILE A 30 11.42 0.24 -5.06
CA ILE A 30 10.99 1.64 -5.19
C ILE A 30 12.21 2.57 -5.35
N ALA A 31 13.27 2.35 -4.56
CA ALA A 31 14.50 3.14 -4.66
C ALA A 31 15.14 3.04 -6.05
N LEU A 32 15.12 1.85 -6.64
CA LEU A 32 15.66 1.57 -7.95
C LEU A 32 14.81 2.20 -9.06
N VAL A 33 13.49 2.08 -8.96
CA VAL A 33 12.53 2.63 -9.95
C VAL A 33 12.51 4.16 -9.92
N LEU A 34 12.42 4.77 -8.74
CA LEU A 34 12.29 6.22 -8.59
C LEU A 34 13.64 6.95 -8.52
N ARG A 35 14.75 6.20 -8.38
CA ARG A 35 16.12 6.74 -8.24
C ARG A 35 16.21 7.84 -7.16
N SER A 36 15.57 7.62 -6.05
CA SER A 36 15.49 8.51 -4.90
C SER A 36 15.53 7.69 -3.62
N ILE A 37 16.13 8.21 -2.56
CA ILE A 37 16.18 7.54 -1.25
C ILE A 37 14.99 7.97 -0.36
N SER A 38 14.54 9.22 -0.48
CA SER A 38 13.43 9.72 0.33
C SER A 38 12.07 9.18 -0.07
N LEU A 39 11.82 9.01 -1.38
CA LEU A 39 10.54 8.54 -1.88
C LEU A 39 10.16 7.14 -1.36
N PRO A 40 11.07 6.15 -1.36
CA PRO A 40 10.77 4.83 -0.78
C PRO A 40 10.31 4.90 0.68
N VAL A 41 10.98 5.71 1.50
CA VAL A 41 10.60 5.87 2.93
C VAL A 41 9.18 6.41 3.05
N ILE A 42 8.85 7.46 2.29
CA ILE A 42 7.53 8.08 2.28
C ILE A 42 6.47 7.09 1.80
N LEU A 43 6.72 6.39 0.69
CA LEU A 43 5.76 5.44 0.13
C LEU A 43 5.51 4.26 1.07
N VAL A 44 6.57 3.67 1.62
CA VAL A 44 6.43 2.57 2.60
C VAL A 44 5.63 3.03 3.81
N ALA A 45 5.88 4.22 4.36
CA ALA A 45 5.12 4.74 5.49
C ALA A 45 3.62 4.91 5.16
N VAL A 46 3.29 5.40 3.95
CA VAL A 46 1.89 5.52 3.50
C VAL A 46 1.23 4.16 3.32
N ILE A 47 1.96 3.18 2.77
CA ILE A 47 1.47 1.82 2.55
C ILE A 47 1.23 1.12 3.89
N GLU A 48 2.17 1.20 4.84
CA GLU A 48 2.01 0.65 6.19
C GLU A 48 0.81 1.28 6.92
N THR A 49 0.56 2.57 6.72
CA THR A 49 -0.64 3.23 7.25
C THR A 49 -1.92 2.63 6.68
N ALA A 50 -1.96 2.29 5.39
CA ALA A 50 -3.12 1.64 4.76
C ALA A 50 -3.35 0.23 5.31
N ILE A 51 -2.27 -0.54 5.52
CA ILE A 51 -2.33 -1.90 6.10
C ILE A 51 -2.81 -1.84 7.54
N ALA A 52 -2.23 -0.95 8.35
CA ALA A 52 -2.63 -0.74 9.74
C ALA A 52 -4.10 -0.35 9.85
N ALA A 53 -4.57 0.58 9.02
CA ALA A 53 -5.99 0.97 8.98
C ALA A 53 -6.91 -0.20 8.68
N ASN A 54 -6.55 -1.09 7.74
CA ASN A 54 -7.33 -2.29 7.43
C ASN A 54 -7.33 -3.30 8.59
N LEU A 55 -6.18 -3.53 9.23
CA LEU A 55 -6.05 -4.48 10.34
C LEU A 55 -6.68 -3.97 11.65
N CYS A 56 -6.86 -2.66 11.81
CA CYS A 56 -7.58 -2.10 12.95
C CYS A 56 -9.09 -2.39 12.93
N ILE A 57 -9.69 -2.53 11.75
CA ILE A 57 -11.16 -2.74 11.63
C ILE A 57 -11.64 -4.02 12.33
N PRO A 58 -11.03 -5.20 12.15
CA PRO A 58 -11.41 -6.43 12.86
C PRO A 58 -11.33 -6.32 14.39
N TYR A 59 -10.39 -5.55 14.90
CA TYR A 59 -10.27 -5.30 16.34
C TYR A 59 -11.51 -4.59 16.90
N TYR A 60 -12.06 -3.61 16.18
CA TYR A 60 -13.28 -2.91 16.59
C TYR A 60 -14.55 -3.74 16.39
N THR A 61 -14.56 -4.64 15.41
CA THR A 61 -15.73 -5.48 15.10
C THR A 61 -15.74 -6.80 15.88
N ASN A 62 -14.74 -7.07 16.72
CA ASN A 62 -14.59 -8.32 17.50
C ASN A 62 -14.67 -9.60 16.63
N VAL A 63 -14.20 -9.53 15.39
CA VAL A 63 -14.13 -10.67 14.49
C VAL A 63 -12.84 -11.44 14.77
N THR A 64 -12.97 -12.73 15.13
CA THR A 64 -11.81 -13.61 15.32
C THR A 64 -11.18 -13.92 13.97
N LEU A 65 -9.94 -13.51 13.78
CA LEU A 65 -9.18 -13.80 12.58
C LEU A 65 -8.44 -15.12 12.72
N PRO A 66 -8.37 -15.94 11.65
CA PRO A 66 -7.40 -17.03 11.58
C PRO A 66 -5.97 -16.47 11.78
N PHE A 67 -5.13 -17.20 12.50
CA PHE A 67 -3.77 -16.77 12.83
C PHE A 67 -2.88 -16.46 11.60
N VAL A 68 -3.16 -17.07 10.46
CA VAL A 68 -2.45 -16.86 9.19
C VAL A 68 -2.94 -15.60 8.43
N ALA A 69 -4.15 -15.11 8.74
CA ALA A 69 -4.78 -14.02 7.98
C ALA A 69 -3.96 -12.72 7.98
N PRO A 70 -3.40 -12.21 9.10
CA PRO A 70 -2.63 -10.98 9.11
C PRO A 70 -1.42 -11.04 8.18
N ILE A 71 -0.71 -12.17 8.12
CA ILE A 71 0.49 -12.35 7.27
C ILE A 71 0.12 -12.25 5.79
N LEU A 72 -0.87 -13.04 5.37
CA LEU A 72 -1.29 -13.09 3.97
C LEU A 72 -1.87 -11.75 3.51
N ILE A 73 -2.70 -11.13 4.35
CA ILE A 73 -3.36 -9.88 4.02
C ILE A 73 -2.36 -8.74 3.90
N SER A 74 -1.45 -8.60 4.87
CA SER A 74 -0.42 -7.56 4.82
C SER A 74 0.47 -7.70 3.59
N THR A 75 0.94 -8.91 3.26
CA THR A 75 1.79 -9.16 2.10
C THR A 75 1.07 -8.86 0.77
N ILE A 76 -0.17 -9.31 0.61
CA ILE A 76 -0.95 -9.09 -0.61
C ILE A 76 -1.34 -7.61 -0.74
N GLN A 77 -1.77 -6.98 0.34
CA GLN A 77 -2.12 -5.56 0.36
C GLN A 77 -0.90 -4.68 0.11
N LEU A 78 0.25 -5.02 0.68
CA LEU A 78 1.52 -4.36 0.44
C LEU A 78 1.84 -4.36 -1.06
N GLY A 79 1.81 -5.52 -1.73
CA GLY A 79 2.09 -5.66 -3.15
C GLY A 79 1.14 -4.84 -4.02
N SER A 80 -0.16 -4.93 -3.81
CA SER A 80 -1.15 -4.19 -4.62
C SER A 80 -1.10 -2.67 -4.40
N THR A 81 -0.82 -2.21 -3.18
CA THR A 81 -0.77 -0.78 -2.85
C THR A 81 0.49 -0.11 -3.39
N VAL A 82 1.60 -0.84 -3.46
CA VAL A 82 2.87 -0.35 -4.02
C VAL A 82 2.70 0.13 -5.45
N ASP A 83 2.00 -0.63 -6.29
CA ASP A 83 1.81 -0.29 -7.70
C ASP A 83 1.03 1.03 -7.86
N TYR A 84 0.00 1.25 -7.04
CA TYR A 84 -0.77 2.51 -7.03
C TYR A 84 0.09 3.68 -6.59
N ALA A 85 0.90 3.49 -5.55
CA ALA A 85 1.77 4.51 -5.01
C ALA A 85 2.89 4.89 -5.99
N ILE A 86 3.52 3.91 -6.65
CA ILE A 86 4.53 4.13 -7.69
C ILE A 86 3.92 4.87 -8.88
N LEU A 87 2.75 4.46 -9.36
CA LEU A 87 2.09 5.09 -10.50
C LEU A 87 1.85 6.59 -10.23
N MET A 88 1.23 6.92 -9.11
CA MET A 88 0.93 8.31 -8.75
C MET A 88 2.20 9.14 -8.55
N THR A 89 3.19 8.59 -7.84
CA THR A 89 4.46 9.29 -7.58
C THR A 89 5.24 9.52 -8.86
N THR A 90 5.26 8.56 -9.78
CA THR A 90 5.93 8.72 -11.08
C THR A 90 5.27 9.83 -11.90
N ARG A 91 3.93 9.90 -11.94
CA ARG A 91 3.19 10.98 -12.60
C ARG A 91 3.49 12.34 -11.95
N TYR A 92 3.53 12.39 -10.62
CA TYR A 92 3.92 13.60 -9.89
C TYR A 92 5.32 14.06 -10.28
N LEU A 93 6.32 13.18 -10.26
CA LEU A 93 7.69 13.52 -10.65
C LEU A 93 7.80 13.99 -12.11
N GLN A 94 7.07 13.36 -13.03
CA GLN A 94 7.03 13.78 -14.43
C GLN A 94 6.50 15.20 -14.57
N ASN A 95 5.40 15.55 -13.89
CA ASN A 95 4.82 16.89 -13.93
C ASN A 95 5.75 17.93 -13.28
N ARG A 96 6.43 17.59 -12.19
CA ARG A 96 7.43 18.46 -11.56
C ARG A 96 8.64 18.71 -12.47
N ARG A 97 9.12 17.69 -13.17
CA ARG A 97 10.21 17.83 -14.16
C ARG A 97 9.80 18.67 -15.37
N ALA A 98 8.52 18.69 -15.73
CA ALA A 98 7.97 19.54 -16.77
C ALA A 98 7.82 21.01 -16.35
N GLY A 99 8.16 21.37 -15.10
CA GLY A 99 8.14 22.75 -14.60
C GLY A 99 6.80 23.18 -13.98
N SER A 100 5.84 22.24 -13.78
CA SER A 100 4.59 22.57 -13.10
C SER A 100 4.82 22.90 -11.62
N ASP A 101 4.04 23.85 -11.06
CA ASP A 101 4.06 24.13 -9.62
C ASP A 101 3.62 22.89 -8.82
N LYS A 102 4.04 22.81 -7.55
CA LYS A 102 3.79 21.65 -6.70
C LYS A 102 2.31 21.24 -6.61
N ARG A 103 1.40 22.24 -6.49
CA ARG A 103 -0.04 21.99 -6.42
C ARG A 103 -0.60 21.51 -7.75
N GLU A 104 -0.16 22.11 -8.83
CA GLU A 104 -0.55 21.74 -10.19
C GLU A 104 -0.01 20.35 -10.55
N ALA A 105 1.24 20.02 -10.19
CA ALA A 105 1.84 18.72 -10.42
C ALA A 105 1.10 17.60 -9.69
N VAL A 106 0.69 17.81 -8.44
CA VAL A 106 -0.11 16.85 -7.67
C VAL A 106 -1.51 16.71 -8.27
N SER A 107 -2.19 17.81 -8.60
CA SER A 107 -3.52 17.77 -9.20
C SER A 107 -3.53 16.98 -10.52
N LYS A 108 -2.56 17.25 -11.39
CA LYS A 108 -2.39 16.50 -12.65
C LYS A 108 -2.05 15.03 -12.42
N ALA A 109 -1.21 14.72 -11.43
CA ALA A 109 -0.86 13.35 -11.08
C ALA A 109 -2.09 12.57 -10.59
N VAL A 110 -2.88 13.15 -9.69
CA VAL A 110 -4.13 12.54 -9.22
C VAL A 110 -5.11 12.35 -10.39
N ALA A 111 -5.36 13.37 -11.18
CA ALA A 111 -6.31 13.29 -12.32
C ALA A 111 -5.92 12.20 -13.33
N SER A 112 -4.61 12.06 -13.62
CA SER A 112 -4.13 11.07 -14.59
C SER A 112 -4.02 9.65 -14.03
N SER A 113 -3.88 9.49 -12.70
CA SER A 113 -3.70 8.17 -12.06
C SER A 113 -4.99 7.63 -11.46
N ALA A 114 -5.92 8.48 -11.05
CA ALA A 114 -7.13 8.09 -10.32
C ALA A 114 -7.95 7.03 -11.07
N GLN A 115 -8.14 7.19 -12.38
CA GLN A 115 -8.90 6.23 -13.17
C GLN A 115 -8.27 4.84 -13.12
N SER A 116 -6.96 4.72 -13.33
CA SER A 116 -6.26 3.44 -13.30
C SER A 116 -6.30 2.81 -11.91
N ILE A 117 -6.09 3.61 -10.87
CA ILE A 117 -6.12 3.15 -9.47
C ILE A 117 -7.52 2.67 -9.09
N LEU A 118 -8.57 3.41 -9.46
CA LEU A 118 -9.96 3.04 -9.19
C LEU A 118 -10.36 1.75 -9.92
N VAL A 119 -10.05 1.64 -11.20
CA VAL A 119 -10.37 0.44 -11.98
C VAL A 119 -9.67 -0.80 -11.41
N SER A 120 -8.38 -0.70 -11.13
CA SER A 120 -7.61 -1.80 -10.52
C SER A 120 -8.11 -2.16 -9.12
N GLY A 121 -8.33 -1.14 -8.27
CA GLY A 121 -8.80 -1.34 -6.90
C GLY A 121 -10.21 -1.94 -6.83
N ILE A 122 -11.13 -1.45 -7.66
CA ILE A 122 -12.50 -2.01 -7.75
C ILE A 122 -12.45 -3.42 -8.34
N GLY A 123 -11.61 -3.67 -9.33
CA GLY A 123 -11.42 -5.01 -9.90
C GLY A 123 -10.92 -6.01 -8.86
N PHE A 124 -9.91 -5.63 -8.07
CA PHE A 124 -9.41 -6.47 -6.98
C PHE A 124 -10.45 -6.67 -5.87
N PHE A 125 -11.17 -5.61 -5.50
CA PHE A 125 -12.30 -5.70 -4.57
C PHE A 125 -13.37 -6.67 -5.06
N ALA A 126 -13.82 -6.54 -6.31
CA ALA A 126 -14.87 -7.39 -6.87
C ALA A 126 -14.45 -8.86 -6.93
N ALA A 127 -13.21 -9.14 -7.31
CA ALA A 127 -12.67 -10.49 -7.35
C ALA A 127 -12.62 -11.13 -5.95
N THR A 128 -12.05 -10.43 -4.97
CA THR A 128 -11.91 -10.96 -3.60
C THR A 128 -13.26 -11.04 -2.89
N PHE A 129 -14.12 -10.04 -3.04
CA PHE A 129 -15.45 -10.03 -2.46
C PHE A 129 -16.35 -11.13 -3.06
N GLY A 130 -16.27 -11.35 -4.38
CA GLY A 130 -16.99 -12.43 -5.04
C GLY A 130 -16.60 -13.81 -4.50
N VAL A 131 -15.31 -14.10 -4.34
CA VAL A 131 -14.83 -15.34 -3.74
C VAL A 131 -15.29 -15.45 -2.29
N GLY A 132 -15.23 -14.36 -1.52
CA GLY A 132 -15.69 -14.35 -0.13
C GLY A 132 -17.16 -14.69 0.05
N LEU A 133 -18.02 -14.26 -0.87
CA LEU A 133 -19.47 -14.57 -0.85
C LEU A 133 -19.78 -15.99 -1.26
N TYR A 134 -19.05 -16.55 -2.23
CA TYR A 134 -19.31 -17.89 -2.76
C TYR A 134 -18.62 -19.01 -2.00
N SER A 135 -17.63 -18.71 -1.19
CA SER A 135 -16.87 -19.72 -0.46
C SER A 135 -17.66 -20.28 0.74
N ASN A 136 -17.82 -21.59 0.77
CA ASN A 136 -18.39 -22.33 1.92
C ASN A 136 -17.34 -22.63 3.01
N VAL A 137 -16.09 -22.18 2.82
CA VAL A 137 -15.01 -22.38 3.80
C VAL A 137 -14.82 -21.08 4.57
N ASP A 138 -15.12 -21.10 5.87
CA ASP A 138 -15.10 -19.92 6.75
C ASP A 138 -13.76 -19.15 6.72
N ILE A 139 -12.64 -19.87 6.66
CA ILE A 139 -11.30 -19.28 6.59
C ILE A 139 -11.13 -18.49 5.29
N ILE A 140 -11.51 -19.07 4.15
CA ILE A 140 -11.37 -18.42 2.84
C ILE A 140 -12.30 -17.21 2.76
N SER A 141 -13.55 -17.34 3.20
CA SER A 141 -14.52 -16.25 3.22
C SER A 141 -14.03 -15.07 4.06
N SER A 142 -13.52 -15.34 5.27
CA SER A 142 -12.98 -14.33 6.17
C SER A 142 -11.77 -13.61 5.57
N MET A 143 -10.82 -14.37 5.00
CA MET A 143 -9.63 -13.81 4.35
C MET A 143 -9.97 -12.94 3.14
N CYS A 144 -10.85 -13.44 2.26
CA CYS A 144 -11.27 -12.70 1.07
C CYS A 144 -12.03 -11.41 1.43
N SER A 145 -12.87 -11.45 2.47
CA SER A 145 -13.56 -10.26 2.98
C SER A 145 -12.58 -9.20 3.52
N LEU A 146 -11.52 -9.62 4.21
CA LEU A 146 -10.47 -8.74 4.68
C LEU A 146 -9.64 -8.14 3.54
N MET A 147 -9.31 -8.95 2.52
CA MET A 147 -8.62 -8.48 1.32
C MET A 147 -9.47 -7.46 0.55
N ALA A 148 -10.76 -7.71 0.39
CA ALA A 148 -11.68 -6.79 -0.26
C ALA A 148 -11.72 -5.43 0.45
N ARG A 149 -11.83 -5.41 1.78
CA ARG A 149 -11.73 -4.17 2.57
C ARG A 149 -10.36 -3.51 2.43
N GLY A 150 -9.30 -4.29 2.46
CA GLY A 150 -7.93 -3.81 2.27
C GLY A 150 -7.73 -3.10 0.93
N ALA A 151 -8.32 -3.62 -0.14
CA ALA A 151 -8.31 -2.97 -1.45
C ALA A 151 -8.93 -1.56 -1.42
N LEU A 152 -10.10 -1.42 -0.80
CA LEU A 152 -10.76 -0.12 -0.66
C LEU A 152 -9.97 0.84 0.23
N CYS A 153 -9.45 0.36 1.37
CA CYS A 153 -8.59 1.16 2.24
C CYS A 153 -7.34 1.66 1.50
N SER A 154 -6.70 0.81 0.71
CA SER A 154 -5.52 1.16 -0.08
C SER A 154 -5.82 2.22 -1.13
N VAL A 155 -6.93 2.09 -1.87
CA VAL A 155 -7.36 3.08 -2.86
C VAL A 155 -7.60 4.43 -2.20
N VAL A 156 -8.33 4.47 -1.07
CA VAL A 156 -8.61 5.71 -0.35
C VAL A 156 -7.32 6.36 0.16
N VAL A 157 -6.44 5.60 0.79
CA VAL A 157 -5.17 6.11 1.32
C VAL A 157 -4.28 6.64 0.20
N VAL A 158 -4.16 5.93 -0.92
CA VAL A 158 -3.32 6.38 -2.03
C VAL A 158 -3.92 7.60 -2.72
N LEU A 159 -5.24 7.71 -2.87
CA LEU A 159 -5.85 8.86 -3.54
C LEU A 159 -5.91 10.13 -2.68
N PHE A 160 -5.98 10.01 -1.36
CA PHE A 160 -6.12 11.16 -0.46
C PHE A 160 -4.86 11.44 0.37
N LEU A 161 -4.30 10.43 1.03
CA LEU A 161 -3.15 10.62 1.92
C LEU A 161 -1.86 10.84 1.12
N LEU A 162 -1.60 10.04 0.08
CA LEU A 162 -0.37 10.15 -0.68
C LEU A 162 -0.19 11.52 -1.35
N PRO A 163 -1.20 12.14 -2.01
CA PRO A 163 -1.08 13.48 -2.56
C PRO A 163 -0.78 14.55 -1.48
N ALA A 164 -1.40 14.43 -0.32
CA ALA A 164 -1.15 15.34 0.81
C ALA A 164 0.30 15.24 1.30
N VAL A 165 0.81 14.02 1.45
CA VAL A 165 2.20 13.78 1.87
C VAL A 165 3.21 14.27 0.81
N LEU A 166 2.93 14.06 -0.48
CA LEU A 166 3.78 14.58 -1.57
C LEU A 166 3.83 16.10 -1.59
N LEU A 167 2.72 16.80 -1.28
CA LEU A 167 2.68 18.26 -1.18
C LEU A 167 3.51 18.77 -0.01
N VAL A 168 3.45 18.13 1.15
CA VAL A 168 4.17 18.55 2.36
C VAL A 168 5.66 18.30 2.21
N LEU A 169 6.04 17.16 1.66
CA LEU A 169 7.42 16.71 1.56
C LEU A 169 8.08 17.06 0.22
N ASP A 170 7.44 17.90 -0.63
CA ASP A 170 7.96 18.30 -1.95
C ASP A 170 9.42 18.81 -1.87
N LYS A 171 9.75 19.66 -0.88
CA LYS A 171 11.11 20.17 -0.69
C LYS A 171 12.15 19.07 -0.44
N VAL A 172 11.79 18.07 0.37
CA VAL A 172 12.68 16.94 0.68
C VAL A 172 12.86 16.04 -0.55
N ILE A 173 11.78 15.83 -1.29
CA ILE A 173 11.77 15.02 -2.52
C ILE A 173 12.67 15.63 -3.58
N ILE A 174 12.56 16.94 -3.82
CA ILE A 174 13.38 17.66 -4.83
C ILE A 174 14.87 17.59 -4.48
N HIS A 175 15.22 17.78 -3.20
CA HIS A 175 16.62 17.74 -2.77
C HIS A 175 17.27 16.36 -2.83
N THR A 176 16.47 15.30 -2.70
CA THR A 176 16.99 13.92 -2.56
C THR A 176 16.86 13.11 -3.85
N THR A 177 16.10 13.59 -4.82
CA THR A 177 15.93 12.87 -6.09
C THR A 177 17.09 13.19 -7.04
N LEU A 178 17.93 12.20 -7.29
CA LEU A 178 19.03 12.24 -8.25
C LEU A 178 18.51 12.66 -9.64
N LYS A 179 18.91 13.83 -10.16
CA LYS A 179 18.53 14.43 -11.45
C LYS A 179 17.28 15.34 -11.47
N MET A 180 16.77 15.81 -10.37
CA MET A 180 15.79 16.89 -10.46
C MET A 180 16.48 18.25 -10.40
N ASN A 181 16.83 18.81 -11.58
CA ASN A 181 17.17 20.22 -11.72
C ASN A 181 15.85 20.96 -12.00
N VAL A 182 15.07 21.20 -10.96
CA VAL A 182 13.90 22.08 -11.06
C VAL A 182 14.41 23.51 -10.99
N LYS A 183 14.37 24.24 -12.10
CA LYS A 183 14.55 25.70 -12.09
C LYS A 183 13.52 26.31 -11.14
N ASN A 184 14.01 27.02 -10.14
CA ASN A 184 13.20 27.91 -9.30
C ASN A 184 12.53 28.98 -10.13
#